data_25c9909d469182adadc800816d1df71a
#
_entry.id   25c9909d469182adadc800816d1df71a
#
_cell.length_a   1.000
_cell.length_b   1.000
_cell.length_c   1.000
_cell.angle_alpha   90.00
_cell.angle_beta   90.00
_cell.angle_gamma   90.00
#
_symmetry.space_group_name_H-M   'P 1'
#
loop_
_entity.id
_entity.type
_entity.pdbx_description
1 polymer ?
#
loop_
_entity_poly.entity_id
_entity_poly.type
_entity_poly.pdbx_seq_one_letter_code
_entity_poly.pdbx_strand_id
1 'polypeptide(L)'
;EALPRLKVRTTLCGALAQASSRRDAAEDALHEAVAAAEATLFPSQKKPAKRAKTAPKLKLEPDDQRGHVLRVTKAGAAAVRKASHVTLLATRRGGEVLFTTKDVARRASELLEASNACNTAAAEILRECSKVAGTFRAPLRNAARLVGDVDALLALAECASQRAWTRPTVDGKA
;
A
#
# COMPACT_ATOMS: atom_id res chain seq x y z
N GLU A 1 14.94 3.98 -6.12
CA GLU A 1 13.81 4.77 -5.59
C GLU A 1 12.51 4.05 -5.92
N ALA A 2 11.74 3.66 -4.89
CA ALA A 2 10.44 3.05 -5.09
C ALA A 2 9.49 4.13 -5.63
N LEU A 3 8.85 3.86 -6.78
CA LEU A 3 7.83 4.73 -7.35
C LEU A 3 6.73 4.99 -6.30
N PRO A 4 6.25 6.24 -6.18
CA PRO A 4 5.16 6.55 -5.26
C PRO A 4 3.95 5.68 -5.60
N ARG A 5 3.37 5.01 -4.61
CA ARG A 5 2.16 4.22 -4.79
C ARG A 5 1.02 5.14 -5.22
N LEU A 6 0.66 5.06 -6.49
CA LEU A 6 -0.48 5.80 -7.03
C LEU A 6 -1.76 5.32 -6.33
N LYS A 7 -2.49 6.24 -5.72
CA LYS A 7 -3.81 5.96 -5.14
C LYS A 7 -4.90 6.50 -6.06
N VAL A 8 -5.88 5.68 -6.39
CA VAL A 8 -7.06 6.13 -7.12
C VAL A 8 -7.86 7.06 -6.21
N ARG A 9 -8.25 8.23 -6.73
CA ARG A 9 -9.07 9.19 -5.96
C ARG A 9 -10.46 8.60 -5.73
N THR A 10 -10.90 8.61 -4.49
CA THR A 10 -12.22 8.09 -4.08
C THR A 10 -13.38 8.87 -4.71
N THR A 11 -13.15 10.13 -5.09
CA THR A 11 -14.15 11.00 -5.73
C THR A 11 -14.51 10.58 -7.16
N LEU A 12 -13.72 9.71 -7.80
CA LEU A 12 -13.93 9.28 -9.18
C LEU A 12 -15.08 8.28 -9.34
N CYS A 13 -15.40 7.53 -8.30
CA CYS A 13 -16.45 6.51 -8.35
C CYS A 13 -17.13 6.35 -6.99
N GLY A 14 -18.45 6.38 -6.97
CA GLY A 14 -19.24 6.20 -5.74
C GLY A 14 -19.00 4.85 -5.06
N ALA A 15 -18.82 3.78 -5.84
CA ALA A 15 -18.50 2.46 -5.30
C ALA A 15 -17.14 2.43 -4.57
N LEU A 16 -16.12 3.08 -5.13
CA LEU A 16 -14.82 3.21 -4.49
C LEU A 16 -14.89 4.08 -3.22
N ALA A 17 -15.65 5.17 -3.26
CA ALA A 17 -15.87 6.03 -2.09
C ALA A 17 -16.53 5.24 -0.95
N GLN A 18 -17.56 4.45 -1.27
CA GLN A 18 -18.26 3.61 -0.30
C GLN A 18 -17.34 2.50 0.27
N ALA A 19 -16.56 1.85 -0.59
CA ALA A 19 -15.59 0.83 -0.15
C ALA A 19 -14.49 1.43 0.74
N SER A 20 -14.00 2.63 0.43
CA SER A 20 -13.03 3.36 1.26
C SER A 20 -13.62 3.70 2.62
N SER A 21 -14.85 4.25 2.66
CA SER A 21 -15.52 4.56 3.93
C SER A 21 -15.73 3.33 4.82
N ARG A 22 -16.09 2.19 4.21
CA ARG A 22 -16.20 0.91 4.94
C ARG A 22 -14.86 0.44 5.51
N ARG A 23 -13.79 0.58 4.75
CA ARG A 23 -12.43 0.23 5.22
C ARG A 23 -12.03 1.12 6.39
N ASP A 24 -12.24 2.42 6.28
CA ASP A 24 -11.86 3.39 7.32
C ASP A 24 -12.67 3.13 8.61
N ALA A 25 -13.98 2.84 8.49
CA ALA A 25 -14.80 2.44 9.63
C ALA A 25 -14.35 1.10 10.27
N ALA A 26 -13.91 0.14 9.47
CA ALA A 26 -13.38 -1.13 9.97
C ALA A 26 -12.02 -0.94 10.67
N GLU A 27 -11.18 -0.01 10.20
CA GLU A 27 -9.92 0.37 10.83
C GLU A 27 -10.15 1.01 12.21
N ASP A 28 -11.09 1.96 12.29
CA ASP A 28 -11.49 2.58 13.57
C ASP A 28 -12.02 1.53 14.55
N ALA A 29 -12.89 0.63 14.11
CA ALA A 29 -13.43 -0.45 14.93
C ALA A 29 -12.35 -1.44 15.42
N LEU A 30 -11.30 -1.69 14.60
CA LEU A 30 -10.16 -2.48 15.02
C LEU A 30 -9.36 -1.75 16.11
N HIS A 31 -9.11 -0.46 15.93
CA HIS A 31 -8.41 0.36 16.94
C HIS A 31 -9.16 0.41 18.28
N GLU A 32 -10.48 0.51 18.27
CA GLU A 32 -11.31 0.41 19.48
C GLU A 32 -11.18 -0.96 20.14
N ALA A 33 -11.21 -2.05 19.37
CA ALA A 33 -11.05 -3.40 19.91
C ALA A 33 -9.64 -3.62 20.52
N VAL A 34 -8.61 -3.03 19.91
CA VAL A 34 -7.24 -3.06 20.48
C VAL A 34 -7.16 -2.28 21.78
N ALA A 35 -7.75 -1.08 21.84
CA ALA A 35 -7.79 -0.28 23.07
C ALA A 35 -8.55 -0.99 24.20
N ALA A 36 -9.67 -1.66 23.88
CA ALA A 36 -10.44 -2.46 24.85
C ALA A 36 -9.62 -3.66 25.35
N ALA A 37 -8.89 -4.35 24.45
CA ALA A 37 -8.01 -5.45 24.82
C ALA A 37 -6.86 -4.97 25.72
N GLU A 38 -6.27 -3.81 25.42
CA GLU A 38 -5.23 -3.21 26.25
C GLU A 38 -5.74 -2.86 27.66
N ALA A 39 -6.90 -2.24 27.75
CA ALA A 39 -7.53 -1.90 29.03
C ALA A 39 -7.84 -3.15 29.89
N THR A 40 -8.22 -4.24 29.24
CA THR A 40 -8.54 -5.51 29.93
C THR A 40 -7.28 -6.24 30.40
N LEU A 41 -6.23 -6.27 29.57
CA LEU A 41 -4.98 -6.96 29.88
C LEU A 41 -4.08 -6.16 30.86
N PHE A 42 -4.16 -4.84 30.82
CA PHE A 42 -3.27 -3.96 31.59
C PHE A 42 -4.04 -2.86 32.37
N PRO A 43 -4.93 -3.21 33.29
CA PRO A 43 -5.78 -2.24 34.01
C PRO A 43 -5.01 -1.22 34.85
N SER A 44 -3.78 -1.56 35.24
CA SER A 44 -2.94 -0.68 36.09
C SER A 44 -2.30 0.50 35.36
N GLN A 45 -2.43 0.62 34.03
CA GLN A 45 -1.81 1.69 33.25
C GLN A 45 -2.62 2.98 33.15
N LYS A 46 -3.79 3.08 33.80
CA LYS A 46 -4.62 4.32 33.80
C LYS A 46 -3.99 5.53 34.49
N LYS A 47 -2.80 5.41 35.11
CA LYS A 47 -2.08 6.54 35.68
C LYS A 47 -0.78 6.77 34.90
N PRO A 48 -0.51 8.00 34.41
CA PRO A 48 0.73 8.34 33.73
C PRO A 48 1.87 8.33 34.74
N ALA A 49 2.48 7.20 34.99
CA ALA A 49 3.68 7.10 35.78
C ALA A 49 4.86 7.60 34.94
N LYS A 50 5.33 8.81 35.20
CA LYS A 50 6.45 9.55 34.58
C LYS A 50 7.81 8.81 34.56
N ARG A 51 7.91 7.54 35.00
CA ARG A 51 9.19 6.82 35.15
C ARG A 51 9.21 5.34 34.81
N ALA A 52 8.21 4.77 34.18
CA ALA A 52 8.26 3.34 33.84
C ALA A 52 8.84 3.14 32.44
N LYS A 53 10.18 3.03 32.34
CA LYS A 53 10.89 2.55 31.12
C LYS A 53 10.48 1.11 30.70
N THR A 54 9.63 0.42 31.45
CA THR A 54 9.29 -1.00 31.33
C THR A 54 7.78 -1.24 31.20
N ALA A 55 6.99 -0.23 30.83
CA ALA A 55 5.56 -0.45 30.58
C ALA A 55 5.36 -1.45 29.42
N PRO A 56 4.49 -2.46 29.55
CA PRO A 56 4.17 -3.34 28.43
C PRO A 56 3.54 -2.52 27.32
N LYS A 57 4.16 -2.53 26.11
CA LYS A 57 3.62 -1.88 24.93
C LYS A 57 2.92 -2.90 24.05
N LEU A 58 1.63 -2.67 23.84
CA LEU A 58 0.86 -3.39 22.85
C LEU A 58 1.10 -2.74 21.48
N LYS A 59 1.39 -3.54 20.46
CA LYS A 59 1.52 -3.08 19.09
C LYS A 59 0.67 -3.94 18.18
N LEU A 60 -0.01 -3.31 17.25
CA LEU A 60 -0.70 -3.97 16.16
C LEU A 60 0.31 -4.24 15.04
N GLU A 61 0.40 -5.48 14.58
CA GLU A 61 1.24 -5.88 13.46
C GLU A 61 0.41 -6.52 12.35
N PRO A 62 0.71 -6.22 11.08
CA PRO A 62 0.07 -6.91 9.96
C PRO A 62 0.53 -8.38 9.92
N ASP A 63 -0.41 -9.26 9.62
CA ASP A 63 -0.21 -10.69 9.40
C ASP A 63 -0.89 -11.09 8.09
N ASP A 64 -0.17 -11.78 7.21
CA ASP A 64 -0.65 -12.10 5.86
C ASP A 64 -1.88 -13.03 5.86
N GLN A 65 -2.03 -13.86 6.89
CA GLN A 65 -3.13 -14.83 6.98
C GLN A 65 -4.32 -14.31 7.78
N ARG A 66 -4.07 -13.46 8.79
CA ARG A 66 -5.07 -13.03 9.79
C ARG A 66 -5.37 -11.54 9.74
N GLY A 67 -4.75 -10.82 8.80
CA GLY A 67 -4.85 -9.38 8.65
C GLY A 67 -4.03 -8.64 9.69
N HIS A 68 -4.38 -8.74 10.96
CA HIS A 68 -3.65 -8.06 12.04
C HIS A 68 -3.60 -8.92 13.30
N VAL A 69 -2.47 -8.84 13.99
CA VAL A 69 -2.22 -9.53 15.27
C VAL A 69 -1.64 -8.57 16.29
N LEU A 70 -1.78 -8.88 17.56
CA LEU A 70 -1.25 -8.10 18.66
C LEU A 70 0.12 -8.64 19.05
N ARG A 71 1.08 -7.72 19.21
CA ARG A 71 2.39 -8.01 19.79
C ARG A 71 2.55 -7.30 21.12
N VAL A 72 3.06 -8.04 22.11
CA VAL A 72 3.44 -7.51 23.39
C VAL A 72 4.91 -7.78 23.69
N THR A 73 5.55 -6.82 24.36
CA THR A 73 6.93 -6.95 24.83
C THR A 73 7.03 -7.96 25.98
N LYS A 74 8.25 -8.45 26.26
CA LYS A 74 8.54 -9.40 27.34
C LYS A 74 7.90 -9.02 28.69
N ALA A 75 7.82 -7.72 29.00
CA ALA A 75 7.23 -7.22 30.24
C ALA A 75 5.71 -7.55 30.37
N GLY A 76 4.97 -7.59 29.25
CA GLY A 76 3.55 -7.94 29.24
C GLY A 76 3.24 -9.43 28.98
N ALA A 77 4.25 -10.19 28.56
CA ALA A 77 4.04 -11.59 28.15
C ALA A 77 3.44 -12.49 29.24
N ALA A 78 3.78 -12.25 30.50
CA ALA A 78 3.26 -13.01 31.62
C ALA A 78 1.76 -12.76 31.87
N ALA A 79 1.30 -11.50 31.69
CA ALA A 79 -0.13 -11.17 31.80
C ALA A 79 -0.94 -11.79 30.68
N VAL A 80 -0.45 -11.72 29.45
CA VAL A 80 -1.09 -12.30 28.26
C VAL A 80 -1.22 -13.84 28.37
N ARG A 81 -0.18 -14.52 28.87
CA ARG A 81 -0.22 -15.99 29.07
C ARG A 81 -1.21 -16.46 30.14
N LYS A 82 -1.52 -15.60 31.11
CA LYS A 82 -2.49 -15.92 32.19
C LYS A 82 -3.93 -15.61 31.77
N ALA A 83 -4.15 -14.84 30.75
CA ALA A 83 -5.48 -14.42 30.32
C ALA A 83 -6.16 -15.55 29.51
N SER A 84 -7.34 -16.01 29.97
CA SER A 84 -8.09 -17.09 29.34
C SER A 84 -8.77 -16.75 28.02
N HIS A 85 -8.95 -15.45 27.73
CA HIS A 85 -9.63 -14.95 26.54
C HIS A 85 -8.66 -14.61 25.38
N VAL A 86 -7.39 -14.99 25.53
CA VAL A 86 -6.33 -14.69 24.57
C VAL A 86 -5.91 -15.98 23.86
N THR A 87 -5.76 -15.90 22.55
CA THR A 87 -5.19 -16.97 21.72
C THR A 87 -3.74 -16.63 21.42
N LEU A 88 -2.81 -17.41 21.96
CA LEU A 88 -1.39 -17.28 21.70
C LEU A 88 -1.08 -17.81 20.29
N LEU A 89 -0.34 -17.03 19.49
CA LEU A 89 0.03 -17.38 18.12
C LEU A 89 1.49 -17.82 18.02
N ALA A 90 2.41 -17.02 18.53
CA ALA A 90 3.84 -17.30 18.47
C ALA A 90 4.61 -16.57 19.58
N THR A 91 5.78 -17.08 19.92
CA THR A 91 6.76 -16.39 20.77
C THR A 91 8.00 -16.14 19.93
N ARG A 92 8.42 -14.86 19.80
CA ARG A 92 9.63 -14.45 19.06
C ARG A 92 10.88 -14.55 19.94
N ARG A 93 12.05 -14.62 19.29
CA ARG A 93 13.36 -14.49 19.95
C ARG A 93 13.40 -13.14 20.67
N GLY A 94 13.66 -13.14 21.99
CA GLY A 94 13.59 -11.94 22.84
C GLY A 94 12.41 -11.92 23.83
N GLY A 95 11.52 -12.93 23.79
CA GLY A 95 10.42 -13.11 24.74
C GLY A 95 9.18 -12.24 24.41
N GLU A 96 9.11 -11.68 23.24
CA GLU A 96 7.91 -11.03 22.72
C GLU A 96 6.88 -12.09 22.33
N VAL A 97 5.60 -11.80 22.59
CA VAL A 97 4.50 -12.73 22.33
C VAL A 97 3.54 -12.10 21.32
N LEU A 98 3.24 -12.87 20.26
CA LEU A 98 2.17 -12.59 19.32
C LEU A 98 0.91 -13.31 19.78
N PHE A 99 -0.19 -12.60 19.82
CA PHE A 99 -1.47 -13.13 20.26
C PHE A 99 -2.63 -12.40 19.58
N THR A 100 -3.82 -12.94 19.72
CA THR A 100 -5.05 -12.26 19.32
C THR A 100 -6.14 -12.52 20.35
N THR A 101 -7.18 -11.69 20.35
CA THR A 101 -8.44 -11.93 21.05
C THR A 101 -9.54 -12.19 20.04
N LYS A 102 -10.67 -12.78 20.46
CA LYS A 102 -11.79 -13.05 19.54
C LYS A 102 -12.28 -11.79 18.84
N ASP A 103 -12.38 -10.67 19.58
CA ASP A 103 -12.85 -9.42 19.02
C ASP A 103 -11.84 -8.80 18.05
N VAL A 104 -10.56 -8.77 18.41
CA VAL A 104 -9.50 -8.28 17.53
C VAL A 104 -9.40 -9.13 16.28
N ALA A 105 -9.47 -10.45 16.37
CA ALA A 105 -9.43 -11.35 15.22
C ALA A 105 -10.61 -11.10 14.27
N ARG A 106 -11.83 -10.93 14.80
CA ARG A 106 -13.01 -10.61 14.02
C ARG A 106 -12.87 -9.28 13.29
N ARG A 107 -12.47 -8.21 14.01
CA ARG A 107 -12.27 -6.87 13.42
C ARG A 107 -11.12 -6.84 12.41
N ALA A 108 -10.06 -7.59 12.64
CA ALA A 108 -8.96 -7.75 11.68
C ALA A 108 -9.43 -8.42 10.37
N SER A 109 -10.29 -9.44 10.47
CA SER A 109 -10.91 -10.08 9.30
C SER A 109 -11.83 -9.12 8.54
N GLU A 110 -12.69 -8.38 9.26
CA GLU A 110 -13.57 -7.37 8.66
C GLU A 110 -12.77 -6.28 7.91
N LEU A 111 -11.65 -5.81 8.49
CA LEU A 111 -10.76 -4.85 7.84
C LEU A 111 -10.07 -5.44 6.60
N LEU A 112 -9.63 -6.70 6.67
CA LEU A 112 -9.03 -7.38 5.54
C LEU A 112 -10.01 -7.52 4.37
N GLU A 113 -11.25 -7.91 4.64
CA GLU A 113 -12.32 -8.00 3.64
C GLU A 113 -12.65 -6.63 3.04
N ALA A 114 -12.80 -5.59 3.86
CA ALA A 114 -13.05 -4.24 3.40
C ALA A 114 -11.89 -3.68 2.55
N SER A 115 -10.65 -3.99 2.92
CA SER A 115 -9.45 -3.60 2.17
C SER A 115 -9.41 -4.30 0.81
N ASN A 116 -9.74 -5.60 0.76
CA ASN A 116 -9.80 -6.35 -0.48
C ASN A 116 -10.91 -5.82 -1.41
N ALA A 117 -12.08 -5.49 -0.88
CA ALA A 117 -13.16 -4.89 -1.65
C ALA A 117 -12.75 -3.52 -2.22
N CYS A 118 -12.07 -2.69 -1.44
CA CYS A 118 -11.55 -1.40 -1.89
C CYS A 118 -10.50 -1.57 -3.02
N ASN A 119 -9.58 -2.52 -2.86
CA ASN A 119 -8.56 -2.84 -3.86
C ASN A 119 -9.18 -3.36 -5.16
N THR A 120 -10.21 -4.19 -5.07
CA THR A 120 -10.95 -4.71 -6.24
C THR A 120 -11.63 -3.58 -7.00
N ALA A 121 -12.35 -2.70 -6.30
CA ALA A 121 -12.99 -1.54 -6.91
C ALA A 121 -11.98 -0.61 -7.58
N ALA A 122 -10.83 -0.36 -6.94
CA ALA A 122 -9.75 0.44 -7.53
C ALA A 122 -9.16 -0.23 -8.78
N ALA A 123 -8.98 -1.55 -8.76
CA ALA A 123 -8.45 -2.30 -9.90
C ALA A 123 -9.41 -2.27 -11.10
N GLU A 124 -10.72 -2.29 -10.88
CA GLU A 124 -11.71 -2.14 -11.96
C GLU A 124 -11.63 -0.78 -12.64
N ILE A 125 -11.53 0.31 -11.86
CA ILE A 125 -11.37 1.65 -12.40
C ILE A 125 -10.08 1.75 -13.23
N LEU A 126 -8.97 1.23 -12.72
CA LEU A 126 -7.70 1.24 -13.45
C LEU A 126 -7.78 0.43 -14.75
N ARG A 127 -8.51 -0.68 -14.75
CA ARG A 127 -8.73 -1.49 -15.96
C ARG A 127 -9.50 -0.71 -17.01
N GLU A 128 -10.58 -0.04 -16.63
CA GLU A 128 -11.36 0.80 -17.54
C GLU A 128 -10.56 1.99 -18.06
N CYS A 129 -9.84 2.70 -17.20
CA CYS A 129 -8.93 3.76 -17.63
C CYS A 129 -7.87 3.25 -18.63
N SER A 130 -7.31 2.06 -18.37
CA SER A 130 -6.32 1.45 -19.27
C SER A 130 -6.92 1.08 -20.63
N LYS A 131 -8.17 0.61 -20.68
CA LYS A 131 -8.87 0.36 -21.94
C LYS A 131 -9.04 1.63 -22.74
N VAL A 132 -9.54 2.70 -22.10
CA VAL A 132 -9.71 4.00 -22.75
C VAL A 132 -8.36 4.56 -23.23
N ALA A 133 -7.33 4.53 -22.40
CA ALA A 133 -5.98 4.96 -22.80
C ALA A 133 -5.43 4.13 -23.97
N GLY A 134 -5.76 2.84 -24.01
CA GLY A 134 -5.38 1.91 -25.09
C GLY A 134 -5.91 2.31 -26.46
N THR A 135 -7.09 2.96 -26.53
CA THR A 135 -7.66 3.44 -27.81
C THR A 135 -6.81 4.55 -28.45
N PHE A 136 -6.06 5.30 -27.65
CA PHE A 136 -5.17 6.38 -28.12
C PHE A 136 -3.76 5.90 -28.47
N ARG A 137 -3.47 4.60 -28.32
CA ARG A 137 -2.12 4.05 -28.57
C ARG A 137 -1.62 4.28 -30.00
N ALA A 138 -2.48 4.05 -30.99
CA ALA A 138 -2.10 4.21 -32.40
C ALA A 138 -1.83 5.69 -32.76
N PRO A 139 -2.73 6.66 -32.50
CA PRO A 139 -2.45 8.07 -32.74
C PRO A 139 -1.24 8.58 -31.97
N LEU A 140 -1.05 8.20 -30.70
CA LEU A 140 0.13 8.61 -29.92
C LEU A 140 1.43 8.06 -30.50
N ARG A 141 1.45 6.80 -30.95
CA ARG A 141 2.61 6.21 -31.60
C ARG A 141 2.95 6.92 -32.91
N ASN A 142 1.93 7.26 -33.73
CA ASN A 142 2.13 7.98 -34.98
C ASN A 142 2.68 9.39 -34.70
N ALA A 143 2.13 10.11 -33.73
CA ALA A 143 2.64 11.42 -33.33
C ALA A 143 4.10 11.34 -32.85
N ALA A 144 4.42 10.38 -31.99
CA ALA A 144 5.78 10.17 -31.50
C ALA A 144 6.77 9.85 -32.64
N ARG A 145 6.35 9.06 -33.65
CA ARG A 145 7.16 8.76 -34.82
C ARG A 145 7.44 10.02 -35.63
N LEU A 146 6.41 10.84 -35.91
CA LEU A 146 6.58 12.09 -36.68
C LEU A 146 7.53 13.06 -35.96
N VAL A 147 7.38 13.19 -34.64
CA VAL A 147 8.31 14.01 -33.83
C VAL A 147 9.74 13.48 -33.93
N GLY A 148 9.92 12.17 -33.83
CA GLY A 148 11.23 11.53 -33.94
C GLY A 148 11.85 11.69 -35.36
N ASP A 149 11.05 11.57 -36.40
CA ASP A 149 11.51 11.82 -37.79
C ASP A 149 11.99 13.27 -37.98
N VAL A 150 11.23 14.24 -37.42
CA VAL A 150 11.62 15.66 -37.48
C VAL A 150 12.90 15.93 -36.67
N ASP A 151 13.01 15.37 -35.48
CA ASP A 151 14.19 15.48 -34.61
C ASP A 151 15.46 14.93 -35.31
N ALA A 152 15.35 13.75 -35.92
CA ALA A 152 16.43 13.13 -36.66
C ALA A 152 16.85 13.98 -37.88
N LEU A 153 15.89 14.53 -38.64
CA LEU A 153 16.17 15.37 -39.77
C LEU A 153 16.83 16.70 -39.35
N LEU A 154 16.38 17.27 -38.23
CA LEU A 154 16.96 18.49 -37.67
C LEU A 154 18.40 18.26 -37.24
N ALA A 155 18.68 17.16 -36.51
CA ALA A 155 20.03 16.83 -36.12
C ALA A 155 20.98 16.60 -37.29
N LEU A 156 20.49 15.92 -38.37
CA LEU A 156 21.25 15.77 -39.63
C LEU A 156 21.51 17.10 -40.30
N ALA A 157 20.52 18.00 -40.36
CA ALA A 157 20.65 19.32 -40.95
C ALA A 157 21.67 20.21 -40.20
N GLU A 158 21.62 20.14 -38.85
CA GLU A 158 22.61 20.83 -38.01
C GLU A 158 24.04 20.32 -38.27
N CYS A 159 24.22 19.00 -38.31
CA CYS A 159 25.51 18.39 -38.60
C CYS A 159 26.02 18.78 -39.99
N ALA A 160 25.14 18.77 -41.00
CA ALA A 160 25.49 19.16 -42.38
C ALA A 160 25.89 20.63 -42.46
N SER A 161 25.16 21.53 -41.77
CA SER A 161 25.47 22.96 -41.73
C SER A 161 26.82 23.22 -41.03
N GLN A 162 27.06 22.62 -39.87
CA GLN A 162 28.30 22.83 -39.12
C GLN A 162 29.52 22.28 -39.83
N ARG A 163 29.38 21.18 -40.60
CA ARG A 163 30.49 20.50 -41.29
C ARG A 163 30.56 20.83 -42.80
N ALA A 164 29.73 21.76 -43.30
CA ALA A 164 29.62 22.12 -44.71
C ALA A 164 29.42 20.88 -45.62
N TRP A 165 28.62 19.90 -45.17
CA TRP A 165 28.32 18.72 -45.98
C TRP A 165 27.42 19.10 -47.18
N THR A 166 27.75 18.53 -48.35
CA THR A 166 26.93 18.62 -49.55
C THR A 166 26.23 17.30 -49.85
N ARG A 167 25.12 17.36 -50.54
CA ARG A 167 24.39 16.13 -50.93
C ARG A 167 25.28 15.27 -51.83
N PRO A 168 25.56 14.00 -51.47
CA PRO A 168 26.38 13.11 -52.28
C PRO A 168 25.66 12.73 -53.57
N THR A 169 26.41 12.63 -54.66
CA THR A 169 25.93 11.99 -55.91
C THR A 169 26.23 10.49 -55.79
N VAL A 170 25.22 9.67 -55.85
CA VAL A 170 25.39 8.22 -55.79
C VAL A 170 25.42 7.68 -57.20
N ASP A 171 26.62 7.34 -57.70
CA ASP A 171 26.78 6.69 -59.00
C ASP A 171 26.52 5.18 -58.84
N GLY A 172 25.50 4.68 -59.56
CA GLY A 172 25.11 3.25 -59.50
C GLY A 172 26.07 2.29 -60.24
N LYS A 173 27.36 2.66 -60.36
CA LYS A 173 28.41 1.80 -60.93
C LYS A 173 29.27 1.29 -59.79
N ALA A 174 29.07 0.01 -59.45
CA ALA A 174 30.03 -0.80 -58.70
C ALA A 174 30.94 -1.51 -59.70
#